data_2d5b4fbe1f1569f556266878f6efe16f
#
_entry.id   2d5b4fbe1f1569f556266878f6efe16f
#
_cell.length_a   1.000
_cell.length_b   1.000
_cell.length_c   1.000
_cell.angle_alpha   90.00
_cell.angle_beta   90.00
_cell.angle_gamma   90.00
#
_symmetry.space_group_name_H-M   'P 1'
#
loop_
_entity.id
_entity.type
_entity.pdbx_description
1 polymer ?
#
loop_
_entity_poly.entity_id
_entity_poly.type
_entity_poly.pdbx_seq_one_letter_code
_entity_poly.pdbx_strand_id
1 'polypeptide(L)'
;DRIDYYLIHMLTDIESWNRIVKMGIKDWISKRKQDGRIKRIGFSYHGGGKGFIDILNAYNWDFCQIQFNYMDENSQAGLTGLKAAYEKGIPVIIMEPLRGGRLTNGLPAEAKKLFGSQKKKMSPAEWGLRWIWNHPEVTVILSGMNSIEQVEENMRVASDAIPNSLSSDELSVYQEVKKIINKNIKV
;
A
#
# COMPACT_ATOMS: atom_id res chain seq x y z
N ASP A 1 -3.79 26.38 12.84
CA ASP A 1 -4.03 25.21 11.98
C ASP A 1 -3.08 24.09 12.37
N ARG A 2 -3.57 22.82 12.35
CA ARG A 2 -2.84 21.61 12.71
C ARG A 2 -2.99 20.57 11.62
N ILE A 3 -1.94 19.79 11.42
CA ILE A 3 -1.91 18.58 10.58
C ILE A 3 -1.73 17.38 11.49
N ASP A 4 -2.70 16.45 11.52
CA ASP A 4 -2.60 15.27 12.38
C ASP A 4 -1.54 14.28 11.87
N TYR A 5 -1.49 14.04 10.55
CA TYR A 5 -0.53 13.13 9.91
C TYR A 5 0.22 13.88 8.80
N TYR A 6 1.49 14.14 9.01
CA TYR A 6 2.37 14.75 8.03
C TYR A 6 3.37 13.73 7.52
N LEU A 7 3.52 13.59 6.22
CA LEU A 7 4.48 12.66 5.64
C LEU A 7 5.54 13.38 4.80
N ILE A 8 6.77 12.91 4.90
CA ILE A 8 7.85 13.27 3.98
C ILE A 8 7.60 12.50 2.69
N HIS A 9 7.32 13.24 1.63
CA HIS A 9 6.89 12.67 0.36
C HIS A 9 8.06 12.07 -0.42
N MET A 10 7.86 10.86 -0.97
CA MET A 10 8.66 10.26 -2.04
C MET A 10 10.15 10.06 -1.69
N LEU A 11 10.44 9.45 -0.55
CA LEU A 11 11.79 8.95 -0.28
C LEU A 11 12.05 7.70 -1.13
N THR A 12 13.25 7.62 -1.73
CA THR A 12 13.65 6.53 -2.63
C THR A 12 14.82 5.69 -2.08
N ASP A 13 15.63 6.28 -1.22
CA ASP A 13 16.85 5.72 -0.66
C ASP A 13 17.28 6.50 0.58
N ILE A 14 18.31 6.01 1.28
CA ILE A 14 18.84 6.67 2.48
C ILE A 14 19.50 8.02 2.14
N GLU A 15 20.04 8.19 0.95
CA GLU A 15 20.64 9.43 0.49
C GLU A 15 19.60 10.54 0.37
N SER A 16 18.40 10.22 -0.12
CA SER A 16 17.26 11.16 -0.18
C SER A 16 16.88 11.66 1.21
N TRP A 17 16.82 10.77 2.21
CA TRP A 17 16.62 11.14 3.60
C TRP A 17 17.78 12.00 4.15
N ASN A 18 19.03 11.56 3.97
CA ASN A 18 20.22 12.25 4.47
C ASN A 18 20.34 13.68 3.90
N ARG A 19 19.92 13.89 2.66
CA ARG A 19 19.89 15.21 2.03
C ARG A 19 18.97 16.18 2.79
N ILE A 20 17.76 15.77 3.11
CA ILE A 20 16.82 16.64 3.85
C ILE A 20 17.21 16.77 5.33
N VAL A 21 17.91 15.76 5.90
CA VAL A 21 18.50 15.88 7.24
C VAL A 21 19.55 17.01 7.27
N LYS A 22 20.43 17.08 6.27
CA LYS A 22 21.40 18.17 6.15
C LYS A 22 20.75 19.55 6.01
N MET A 23 19.51 19.61 5.51
CA MET A 23 18.71 20.84 5.40
C MET A 23 17.96 21.20 6.69
N GLY A 24 18.13 20.41 7.78
CA GLY A 24 17.55 20.71 9.09
C GLY A 24 16.15 20.14 9.33
N ILE A 25 15.72 19.12 8.56
CA ILE A 25 14.35 18.55 8.68
C ILE A 25 14.05 18.01 10.07
N LYS A 26 15.03 17.43 10.77
CA LYS A 26 14.84 16.86 12.12
C LYS A 26 14.47 17.94 13.14
N ASP A 27 15.15 19.07 13.11
CA ASP A 27 14.87 20.22 13.99
C ASP A 27 13.53 20.84 13.65
N TRP A 28 13.22 20.93 12.35
CA TRP A 28 11.92 21.42 11.90
C TRP A 28 10.78 20.52 12.39
N ILE A 29 10.90 19.20 12.27
CA ILE A 29 9.88 18.24 12.76
C ILE A 29 9.72 18.41 14.27
N SER A 30 10.81 18.44 15.02
CA SER A 30 10.80 18.60 16.48
C SER A 30 10.03 19.87 16.88
N LYS A 31 10.36 21.00 16.25
CA LYS A 31 9.69 22.29 16.49
C LYS A 31 8.21 22.23 16.14
N ARG A 32 7.83 21.59 14.98
CA ARG A 32 6.41 21.49 14.57
C ARG A 32 5.59 20.56 15.46
N LYS A 33 6.20 19.51 16.01
CA LYS A 33 5.58 18.65 17.02
C LYS A 33 5.40 19.41 18.34
N GLN A 34 6.41 20.15 18.78
CA GLN A 34 6.39 20.93 20.02
C GLN A 34 5.35 22.06 19.99
N ASP A 35 5.23 22.79 18.88
CA ASP A 35 4.24 23.86 18.72
C ASP A 35 2.83 23.34 18.37
N GLY A 36 2.63 22.01 18.34
CA GLY A 36 1.34 21.37 18.10
C GLY A 36 0.84 21.42 16.65
N ARG A 37 1.67 21.87 15.71
CA ARG A 37 1.27 21.98 14.29
C ARG A 37 1.29 20.64 13.55
N ILE A 38 2.12 19.70 13.99
CA ILE A 38 2.15 18.32 13.50
C ILE A 38 1.98 17.37 14.66
N LYS A 39 1.06 16.41 14.53
CA LYS A 39 0.87 15.39 15.55
C LYS A 39 1.72 14.15 15.30
N ARG A 40 1.72 13.65 14.06
CA ARG A 40 2.41 12.43 13.62
C ARG A 40 3.24 12.71 12.39
N ILE A 41 4.41 12.09 12.32
CA ILE A 41 5.34 12.19 11.18
C ILE A 41 5.57 10.83 10.56
N GLY A 42 5.45 10.75 9.24
CA GLY A 42 5.72 9.56 8.47
C GLY A 42 6.48 9.85 7.19
N PHE A 43 6.61 8.84 6.36
CA PHE A 43 7.19 8.99 5.02
C PHE A 43 6.46 8.13 4.00
N SER A 44 6.46 8.55 2.73
CA SER A 44 6.10 7.68 1.61
C SER A 44 7.35 7.21 0.88
N TYR A 45 7.30 5.98 0.37
CA TYR A 45 8.45 5.31 -0.20
C TYR A 45 8.19 4.79 -1.62
N HIS A 46 9.17 5.05 -2.52
CA HIS A 46 9.13 4.63 -3.93
C HIS A 46 10.45 4.05 -4.45
N GLY A 47 11.33 3.61 -3.57
CA GLY A 47 12.63 3.02 -3.94
C GLY A 47 12.65 1.50 -3.85
N GLY A 48 13.83 0.89 -3.96
CA GLY A 48 14.04 -0.57 -3.82
C GLY A 48 14.00 -1.05 -2.36
N GLY A 49 13.75 -2.35 -2.15
CA GLY A 49 13.47 -2.93 -0.82
C GLY A 49 14.51 -2.64 0.27
N LYS A 50 15.81 -2.69 -0.06
CA LYS A 50 16.88 -2.37 0.91
C LYS A 50 16.80 -0.93 1.41
N GLY A 51 16.60 0.03 0.51
CA GLY A 51 16.49 1.45 0.86
C GLY A 51 15.31 1.74 1.80
N PHE A 52 14.22 0.97 1.70
CA PHE A 52 13.10 1.09 2.63
C PHE A 52 13.52 0.76 4.06
N ILE A 53 14.23 -0.33 4.27
CA ILE A 53 14.72 -0.76 5.60
C ILE A 53 15.67 0.27 6.19
N ASP A 54 16.56 0.82 5.37
CA ASP A 54 17.51 1.85 5.81
C ASP A 54 16.78 3.12 6.29
N ILE A 55 15.77 3.59 5.56
CA ILE A 55 14.94 4.74 5.96
C ILE A 55 14.08 4.41 7.18
N LEU A 56 13.47 3.23 7.23
CA LEU A 56 12.67 2.77 8.37
C LEU A 56 13.48 2.80 9.69
N ASN A 57 14.78 2.55 9.61
CA ASN A 57 15.70 2.56 10.75
C ASN A 57 16.31 3.94 11.05
N ALA A 58 16.21 4.91 10.13
CA ALA A 58 16.93 6.18 10.23
C ALA A 58 16.26 7.22 11.14
N TYR A 59 14.99 7.02 11.49
CA TYR A 59 14.23 7.96 12.31
C TYR A 59 13.08 7.25 13.07
N ASN A 60 12.56 7.91 14.13
CA ASN A 60 11.40 7.43 14.87
C ASN A 60 10.11 7.84 14.14
N TRP A 61 9.71 7.05 13.14
CA TRP A 61 8.51 7.28 12.36
C TRP A 61 7.25 6.89 13.12
N ASP A 62 6.21 7.70 13.03
CA ASP A 62 4.90 7.36 13.59
C ASP A 62 4.08 6.49 12.61
N PHE A 63 4.39 6.51 11.30
CA PHE A 63 3.77 5.70 10.25
C PHE A 63 4.61 5.71 8.97
N CYS A 64 4.31 4.80 8.06
CA CYS A 64 4.86 4.86 6.69
C CYS A 64 3.79 4.57 5.64
N GLN A 65 4.05 5.00 4.40
CA GLN A 65 3.18 4.77 3.26
C GLN A 65 3.96 4.09 2.14
N ILE A 66 3.44 2.96 1.66
CA ILE A 66 4.09 2.15 0.62
C ILE A 66 3.11 1.77 -0.48
N GLN A 67 3.61 1.55 -1.68
CA GLN A 67 2.87 0.90 -2.75
C GLN A 67 2.78 -0.60 -2.46
N PHE A 68 1.55 -1.15 -2.48
CA PHE A 68 1.37 -2.59 -2.26
C PHE A 68 0.06 -3.08 -2.90
N ASN A 69 0.16 -4.12 -3.71
CA ASN A 69 -0.96 -4.81 -4.34
C ASN A 69 -0.49 -6.19 -4.82
N TYR A 70 -1.40 -7.05 -5.25
CA TYR A 70 -1.06 -8.43 -5.63
C TYR A 70 -0.08 -8.56 -6.82
N MET A 71 0.08 -7.52 -7.65
CA MET A 71 1.08 -7.51 -8.72
C MET A 71 2.46 -7.05 -8.25
N ASP A 72 2.50 -6.15 -7.26
CA ASP A 72 3.71 -5.48 -6.77
C ASP A 72 4.20 -6.04 -5.43
N GLU A 73 3.80 -7.26 -5.08
CA GLU A 73 4.10 -7.94 -3.82
C GLU A 73 5.59 -7.93 -3.44
N ASN A 74 6.47 -8.00 -4.45
CA ASN A 74 7.93 -8.02 -4.27
C ASN A 74 8.60 -6.76 -4.84
N SER A 75 7.82 -5.73 -5.17
CA SER A 75 8.34 -4.48 -5.73
C SER A 75 8.45 -3.40 -4.66
N GLN A 76 9.41 -2.49 -4.80
CA GLN A 76 9.67 -1.40 -3.86
C GLN A 76 9.88 -1.91 -2.42
N ALA A 77 9.14 -1.41 -1.43
CA ALA A 77 9.18 -1.95 -0.07
C ALA A 77 8.70 -3.40 -0.02
N GLY A 78 7.67 -3.72 -0.78
CA GLY A 78 7.07 -5.04 -0.91
C GLY A 78 6.64 -5.68 0.40
N LEU A 79 6.42 -6.99 0.37
CA LEU A 79 6.03 -7.76 1.56
C LEU A 79 7.12 -7.73 2.65
N THR A 80 8.39 -7.71 2.27
CA THR A 80 9.51 -7.62 3.22
C THR A 80 9.46 -6.31 4.01
N GLY A 81 9.26 -5.18 3.32
CA GLY A 81 9.14 -3.88 3.97
C GLY A 81 7.89 -3.75 4.82
N LEU A 82 6.76 -4.30 4.34
CA LEU A 82 5.50 -4.33 5.08
C LEU A 82 5.68 -5.05 6.43
N LYS A 83 6.27 -6.25 6.43
CA LYS A 83 6.56 -7.02 7.65
C LYS A 83 7.54 -6.31 8.57
N ALA A 84 8.61 -5.74 8.03
CA ALA A 84 9.60 -5.02 8.84
C ALA A 84 9.01 -3.79 9.54
N ALA A 85 8.09 -3.06 8.89
CA ALA A 85 7.38 -1.96 9.53
C ALA A 85 6.47 -2.47 10.66
N TYR A 86 5.72 -3.54 10.42
CA TYR A 86 4.83 -4.16 11.39
C TYR A 86 5.59 -4.66 12.63
N GLU A 87 6.71 -5.35 12.45
CA GLU A 87 7.58 -5.84 13.55
C GLU A 87 8.12 -4.69 14.42
N LYS A 88 8.28 -3.50 13.85
CA LYS A 88 8.64 -2.28 14.57
C LYS A 88 7.47 -1.54 15.21
N GLY A 89 6.23 -2.04 15.04
CA GLY A 89 5.02 -1.36 15.49
C GLY A 89 4.71 -0.07 14.72
N ILE A 90 5.23 0.07 13.49
CA ILE A 90 4.99 1.24 12.64
C ILE A 90 3.79 0.95 11.73
N PRO A 91 2.65 1.66 11.89
CA PRO A 91 1.48 1.52 11.04
C PRO A 91 1.79 1.77 9.57
N VAL A 92 1.24 0.90 8.70
CA VAL A 92 1.47 0.97 7.26
C VAL A 92 0.21 1.41 6.52
N ILE A 93 0.34 2.48 5.76
CA ILE A 93 -0.68 2.99 4.83
C ILE A 93 -0.33 2.48 3.43
N ILE A 94 -1.29 1.87 2.75
CA ILE A 94 -1.11 1.36 1.40
C ILE A 94 -1.59 2.39 0.38
N MET A 95 -0.72 2.71 -0.58
CA MET A 95 -1.06 3.45 -1.80
C MET A 95 -1.01 2.53 -3.02
N GLU A 96 -1.60 2.98 -4.13
CA GLU A 96 -1.69 2.21 -5.39
C GLU A 96 -2.29 0.79 -5.23
N PRO A 97 -3.35 0.61 -4.42
CA PRO A 97 -3.93 -0.71 -4.17
C PRO A 97 -4.43 -1.38 -5.45
N LEU A 98 -4.87 -0.58 -6.42
CA LEU A 98 -5.44 -1.03 -7.69
C LEU A 98 -4.66 -0.51 -8.92
N ARG A 99 -3.42 -0.02 -8.73
CA ARG A 99 -2.53 0.51 -9.80
C ARG A 99 -3.24 1.52 -10.71
N GLY A 100 -3.91 2.51 -10.13
CA GLY A 100 -4.65 3.53 -10.89
C GLY A 100 -5.78 2.94 -11.76
N GLY A 101 -6.42 1.87 -11.32
CA GLY A 101 -7.49 1.19 -12.03
C GLY A 101 -7.02 0.11 -13.03
N ARG A 102 -5.71 -0.11 -13.18
CA ARG A 102 -5.18 -1.18 -14.05
C ARG A 102 -5.56 -2.58 -13.55
N LEU A 103 -5.74 -2.74 -12.24
CA LEU A 103 -6.18 -4.00 -11.62
C LEU A 103 -7.71 -4.12 -11.51
N THR A 104 -8.45 -3.23 -12.16
CA THR A 104 -9.92 -3.23 -12.26
C THR A 104 -10.35 -3.14 -13.73
N ASN A 105 -10.71 -1.96 -14.20
CA ASN A 105 -11.15 -1.74 -15.58
C ASN A 105 -10.05 -2.05 -16.62
N GLY A 106 -8.79 -1.86 -16.26
CA GLY A 106 -7.62 -2.14 -17.10
C GLY A 106 -7.20 -3.62 -17.17
N LEU A 107 -7.85 -4.53 -16.43
CA LEU A 107 -7.52 -5.95 -16.50
C LEU A 107 -7.80 -6.55 -17.89
N PRO A 108 -6.94 -7.49 -18.38
CA PRO A 108 -7.26 -8.30 -19.55
C PRO A 108 -8.59 -9.04 -19.42
N ALA A 109 -9.30 -9.21 -20.52
CA ALA A 109 -10.61 -9.88 -20.54
C ALA A 109 -10.55 -11.29 -19.92
N GLU A 110 -9.46 -12.03 -20.18
CA GLU A 110 -9.20 -13.36 -19.62
C GLU A 110 -9.11 -13.32 -18.07
N ALA A 111 -8.41 -12.33 -17.51
CA ALA A 111 -8.31 -12.14 -16.06
C ALA A 111 -9.66 -11.77 -15.42
N LYS A 112 -10.43 -10.88 -16.07
CA LYS A 112 -11.79 -10.54 -15.62
C LYS A 112 -12.71 -11.78 -15.64
N LYS A 113 -12.63 -12.60 -16.69
CA LYS A 113 -13.39 -13.86 -16.80
C LYS A 113 -13.01 -14.83 -15.69
N LEU A 114 -11.71 -14.95 -15.37
CA LEU A 114 -11.24 -15.82 -14.31
C LEU A 114 -11.79 -15.39 -12.95
N PHE A 115 -11.70 -14.11 -12.58
CA PHE A 115 -12.33 -13.58 -11.36
C PHE A 115 -13.85 -13.80 -11.35
N GLY A 116 -14.54 -13.51 -12.45
CA GLY A 116 -16.00 -13.68 -12.57
C GLY A 116 -16.49 -15.14 -12.56
N SER A 117 -15.60 -16.11 -12.84
CA SER A 117 -15.94 -17.55 -12.81
C SER A 117 -15.89 -18.14 -11.39
N GLN A 118 -15.35 -17.42 -10.40
CA GLN A 118 -15.25 -17.93 -9.05
C GLN A 118 -16.63 -18.05 -8.36
N LYS A 119 -16.71 -18.93 -7.35
CA LYS A 119 -17.94 -19.16 -6.56
C LYS A 119 -18.43 -17.87 -5.90
N LYS A 120 -17.54 -17.12 -5.28
CA LYS A 120 -17.82 -15.79 -4.74
C LYS A 120 -17.80 -14.77 -5.88
N LYS A 121 -18.94 -14.13 -6.11
CA LYS A 121 -19.10 -13.10 -7.14
C LYS A 121 -18.61 -11.77 -6.61
N MET A 122 -17.32 -11.51 -6.80
CA MET A 122 -16.64 -10.29 -6.38
C MET A 122 -16.20 -9.50 -7.62
N SER A 123 -16.22 -8.18 -7.52
CA SER A 123 -15.64 -7.32 -8.54
C SER A 123 -14.10 -7.44 -8.55
N PRO A 124 -13.42 -7.06 -9.63
CA PRO A 124 -11.96 -6.97 -9.63
C PRO A 124 -11.41 -6.03 -8.55
N ALA A 125 -12.14 -4.95 -8.20
CA ALA A 125 -11.76 -4.05 -7.11
C ALA A 125 -11.83 -4.78 -5.76
N GLU A 126 -12.90 -5.49 -5.48
CA GLU A 126 -13.05 -6.31 -4.27
C GLU A 126 -11.95 -7.38 -4.17
N TRP A 127 -11.64 -8.09 -5.26
CA TRP A 127 -10.51 -9.01 -5.29
C TRP A 127 -9.20 -8.31 -4.90
N GLY A 128 -8.90 -7.15 -5.50
CA GLY A 128 -7.68 -6.41 -5.20
C GLY A 128 -7.59 -5.95 -3.74
N LEU A 129 -8.67 -5.38 -3.21
CA LEU A 129 -8.71 -4.88 -1.83
C LEU A 129 -8.68 -5.99 -0.79
N ARG A 130 -9.40 -7.10 -1.02
CA ARG A 130 -9.36 -8.28 -0.12
C ARG A 130 -7.98 -8.92 -0.06
N TRP A 131 -7.23 -8.94 -1.17
CA TRP A 131 -5.86 -9.42 -1.15
C TRP A 131 -4.98 -8.59 -0.22
N ILE A 132 -5.11 -7.27 -0.24
CA ILE A 132 -4.34 -6.39 0.64
C ILE A 132 -4.79 -6.56 2.10
N TRP A 133 -6.11 -6.55 2.37
CA TRP A 133 -6.65 -6.75 3.71
C TRP A 133 -6.38 -8.14 4.29
N ASN A 134 -6.01 -9.12 3.46
CA ASN A 134 -5.59 -10.44 3.93
C ASN A 134 -4.27 -10.40 4.73
N HIS A 135 -3.50 -9.31 4.62
CA HIS A 135 -2.26 -9.11 5.36
C HIS A 135 -2.55 -8.37 6.68
N PRO A 136 -2.35 -9.02 7.85
CA PRO A 136 -2.62 -8.39 9.15
C PRO A 136 -1.73 -7.18 9.44
N GLU A 137 -0.63 -7.03 8.71
CA GLU A 137 0.31 -5.93 8.81
C GLU A 137 -0.22 -4.61 8.21
N VAL A 138 -1.28 -4.65 7.42
CA VAL A 138 -1.86 -3.47 6.78
C VAL A 138 -2.76 -2.72 7.75
N THR A 139 -2.54 -1.41 7.89
CA THR A 139 -3.35 -0.57 8.78
C THR A 139 -4.42 0.21 8.03
N VAL A 140 -4.08 0.81 6.89
CA VAL A 140 -5.00 1.64 6.08
C VAL A 140 -4.73 1.39 4.60
N ILE A 141 -5.80 1.35 3.80
CA ILE A 141 -5.72 1.36 2.33
C ILE A 141 -6.28 2.68 1.81
N LEU A 142 -5.49 3.40 1.01
CA LEU A 142 -5.95 4.57 0.28
C LEU A 142 -6.55 4.13 -1.06
N SER A 143 -7.67 4.69 -1.43
CA SER A 143 -8.30 4.44 -2.73
C SER A 143 -8.74 5.74 -3.40
N GLY A 144 -8.41 5.89 -4.69
CA GLY A 144 -8.81 7.05 -5.51
C GLY A 144 -10.23 6.89 -6.06
N MET A 145 -11.22 6.91 -5.19
CA MET A 145 -12.64 6.80 -5.55
C MET A 145 -13.12 8.11 -6.15
N ASN A 146 -13.77 8.06 -7.31
CA ASN A 146 -14.31 9.23 -8.02
C ASN A 146 -15.81 9.09 -8.36
N SER A 147 -16.49 8.06 -7.82
CA SER A 147 -17.95 7.90 -7.88
C SER A 147 -18.48 7.36 -6.54
N ILE A 148 -19.77 7.58 -6.30
CA ILE A 148 -20.44 7.12 -5.07
C ILE A 148 -20.43 5.59 -5.01
N GLU A 149 -20.66 4.92 -6.14
CA GLU A 149 -20.67 3.45 -6.22
C GLU A 149 -19.33 2.84 -5.80
N GLN A 150 -18.21 3.48 -6.17
CA GLN A 150 -16.88 3.04 -5.74
C GLN A 150 -16.69 3.25 -4.23
N VAL A 151 -17.20 4.34 -3.67
CA VAL A 151 -17.15 4.58 -2.22
C VAL A 151 -17.94 3.52 -1.47
N GLU A 152 -19.18 3.27 -1.89
CA GLU A 152 -20.07 2.29 -1.27
C GLU A 152 -19.49 0.86 -1.35
N GLU A 153 -18.97 0.47 -2.53
CA GLU A 153 -18.31 -0.82 -2.70
C GLU A 153 -17.10 -0.96 -1.79
N ASN A 154 -16.21 0.03 -1.79
CA ASN A 154 -14.98 -0.02 -0.98
C ASN A 154 -15.28 -0.01 0.52
N MET A 155 -16.28 0.75 0.96
CA MET A 155 -16.75 0.74 2.37
C MET A 155 -17.27 -0.64 2.77
N ARG A 156 -18.12 -1.27 1.94
CA ARG A 156 -18.61 -2.62 2.17
C ARG A 156 -17.45 -3.61 2.26
N VAL A 157 -16.55 -3.60 1.29
CA VAL A 157 -15.39 -4.49 1.25
C VAL A 157 -14.51 -4.31 2.50
N ALA A 158 -14.26 -3.08 2.91
CA ALA A 158 -13.47 -2.79 4.12
C ALA A 158 -14.16 -3.27 5.40
N SER A 159 -15.50 -3.14 5.48
CA SER A 159 -16.28 -3.60 6.64
C SER A 159 -16.29 -5.13 6.79
N ASP A 160 -16.23 -5.84 5.68
CA ASP A 160 -16.25 -7.31 5.63
C ASP A 160 -14.84 -7.94 5.62
N ALA A 161 -13.79 -7.11 5.57
CA ALA A 161 -12.43 -7.59 5.43
C ALA A 161 -11.91 -8.21 6.74
N ILE A 162 -11.39 -9.43 6.65
CA ILE A 162 -10.77 -10.14 7.77
C ILE A 162 -9.37 -10.58 7.34
N PRO A 163 -8.31 -10.26 8.09
CA PRO A 163 -6.98 -10.75 7.81
C PRO A 163 -6.92 -12.29 7.81
N ASN A 164 -6.07 -12.85 6.94
CA ASN A 164 -5.89 -14.31 6.78
C ASN A 164 -7.17 -15.07 6.40
N SER A 165 -8.15 -14.40 5.77
CA SER A 165 -9.43 -15.01 5.42
C SER A 165 -9.50 -15.61 4.02
N LEU A 166 -8.51 -15.34 3.16
CA LEU A 166 -8.44 -15.92 1.81
C LEU A 166 -8.04 -17.39 1.88
N SER A 167 -8.83 -18.25 1.25
CA SER A 167 -8.52 -19.67 1.11
C SER A 167 -7.35 -19.93 0.16
N SER A 168 -6.76 -21.12 0.22
CA SER A 168 -5.72 -21.55 -0.73
C SER A 168 -6.19 -21.48 -2.18
N ASP A 169 -7.45 -21.83 -2.44
CA ASP A 169 -8.04 -21.75 -3.77
C ASP A 169 -8.13 -20.30 -4.25
N GLU A 170 -8.60 -19.37 -3.40
CA GLU A 170 -8.66 -17.95 -3.71
C GLU A 170 -7.24 -17.37 -3.95
N LEU A 171 -6.25 -17.76 -3.13
CA LEU A 171 -4.86 -17.35 -3.33
C LEU A 171 -4.27 -17.87 -4.66
N SER A 172 -4.65 -19.08 -5.08
CA SER A 172 -4.21 -19.61 -6.37
C SER A 172 -4.78 -18.84 -7.57
N VAL A 173 -6.00 -18.29 -7.44
CA VAL A 173 -6.60 -17.44 -8.48
C VAL A 173 -5.74 -16.21 -8.76
N TYR A 174 -5.19 -15.57 -7.73
CA TYR A 174 -4.28 -14.42 -7.93
C TYR A 174 -3.01 -14.83 -8.69
N GLN A 175 -2.47 -16.02 -8.45
CA GLN A 175 -1.28 -16.47 -9.18
C GLN A 175 -1.58 -16.66 -10.67
N GLU A 176 -2.75 -17.21 -11.01
CA GLU A 176 -3.16 -17.36 -12.41
C GLU A 176 -3.45 -15.99 -13.06
N VAL A 177 -4.10 -15.08 -12.34
CA VAL A 177 -4.31 -13.70 -12.83
C VAL A 177 -2.99 -12.98 -13.08
N LYS A 178 -2.01 -13.12 -12.19
CA LYS A 178 -0.64 -12.58 -12.39
C LYS A 178 -0.02 -13.12 -13.69
N LYS A 179 -0.13 -14.44 -13.96
CA LYS A 179 0.37 -15.04 -15.19
C LYS A 179 -0.29 -14.45 -16.43
N ILE A 180 -1.62 -14.28 -16.40
CA ILE A 180 -2.38 -13.70 -17.52
C ILE A 180 -1.93 -12.24 -17.76
N ILE A 181 -1.82 -11.44 -16.72
CA ILE A 181 -1.38 -10.05 -16.84
C ILE A 181 0.03 -9.98 -17.45
N ASN A 182 0.97 -10.80 -16.93
CA ASN A 182 2.36 -10.77 -17.37
C ASN A 182 2.53 -11.23 -18.84
N LYS A 183 1.69 -12.15 -19.34
CA LYS A 183 1.68 -12.52 -20.77
C LYS A 183 1.27 -11.36 -21.68
N ASN A 184 0.46 -10.43 -21.18
CA ASN A 184 -0.04 -9.29 -21.95
C ASN A 184 0.86 -8.05 -21.85
N ILE A 185 1.88 -8.06 -20.98
CA ILE A 185 2.92 -7.04 -20.96
C ILE A 185 3.94 -7.41 -22.02
N LYS A 186 3.80 -6.79 -23.21
CA LYS A 186 4.90 -6.86 -24.20
C LYS A 186 6.10 -6.11 -23.64
N VAL A 187 7.20 -6.82 -23.43
CA VAL A 187 8.51 -6.24 -23.13
C VAL A 187 9.01 -5.48 -24.37
#